data_caf6a11baad90a03c50b5a496f4e0e18
#
_entry.id   caf6a11baad90a03c50b5a496f4e0e18
#
_cell.length_a   1.000
_cell.length_b   1.000
_cell.length_c   1.000
_cell.angle_alpha   90.00
_cell.angle_beta   90.00
_cell.angle_gamma   90.00
#
_symmetry.space_group_name_H-M   'P 1'
#
loop_
_entity.id
_entity.type
_entity.pdbx_description
1 polymer ?
#
loop_
_entity_poly.entity_id
_entity_poly.type
_entity_poly.pdbx_seq_one_letter_code
_entity_poly.pdbx_strand_id
1 'polypeptide(L)'
;MNSKKKIKIFLAGHNGMVGSAIKRCLIKNGYKNIITKSRRSLDLTNQNLTYKFLKKIKPDFVILAAAKVGGIVFNSRFKHEFIYENNQIQNNVIHGSYLAGTKNLFFLGSSCIYPKYCKQPMKEKYLLSGSLEETNEAYSLAKIMGIKMC
;
A
#
# COMPACT_ATOMS: atom_id res chain seq x y z
N MET A 1 -6.58 -13.70 28.16
CA MET A 1 -6.54 -12.24 27.83
C MET A 1 -6.51 -12.06 26.33
N ASN A 2 -7.42 -11.25 25.78
CA ASN A 2 -7.65 -11.16 24.32
C ASN A 2 -6.42 -10.52 23.61
N SER A 3 -5.59 -11.32 22.93
CA SER A 3 -4.36 -10.92 22.25
C SER A 3 -4.57 -9.79 21.23
N LYS A 4 -5.76 -9.74 20.59
CA LYS A 4 -6.14 -8.72 19.61
C LYS A 4 -6.11 -7.28 20.14
N LYS A 5 -6.33 -7.08 21.43
CA LYS A 5 -6.29 -5.74 22.06
C LYS A 5 -4.88 -5.16 22.14
N LYS A 6 -3.84 -5.99 22.12
CA LYS A 6 -2.43 -5.56 22.26
C LYS A 6 -1.75 -5.31 20.93
N ILE A 7 -2.20 -5.95 19.83
CA ILE A 7 -1.59 -5.83 18.51
C ILE A 7 -1.70 -4.38 18.00
N LYS A 8 -0.56 -3.79 17.73
CA LYS A 8 -0.43 -2.42 17.21
C LYS A 8 -0.43 -2.46 15.69
N ILE A 9 -1.47 -1.93 15.06
CA ILE A 9 -1.66 -1.92 13.62
C ILE A 9 -1.50 -0.49 13.10
N PHE A 10 -0.57 -0.26 12.18
CA PHE A 10 -0.54 0.97 11.40
C PHE A 10 -1.29 0.76 10.10
N LEU A 11 -2.41 1.48 9.92
CA LEU A 11 -3.20 1.48 8.69
C LEU A 11 -2.94 2.78 7.92
N ALA A 12 -2.10 2.69 6.90
CA ALA A 12 -1.84 3.78 5.97
C ALA A 12 -2.94 3.85 4.91
N GLY A 13 -3.52 5.03 4.70
CA GLY A 13 -4.60 5.24 3.70
C GLY A 13 -6.01 4.97 4.23
N HIS A 14 -6.23 5.12 5.53
CA HIS A 14 -7.51 4.84 6.22
C HIS A 14 -8.71 5.69 5.75
N ASN A 15 -8.49 6.81 5.07
CA ASN A 15 -9.55 7.67 4.52
C ASN A 15 -10.01 7.24 3.13
N GLY A 16 -9.26 6.39 2.43
CA GLY A 16 -9.65 5.84 1.13
C GLY A 16 -10.74 4.78 1.26
N MET A 17 -11.36 4.40 0.12
CA MET A 17 -12.44 3.41 0.08
C MET A 17 -12.03 2.09 0.76
N VAL A 18 -10.93 1.49 0.36
CA VAL A 18 -10.46 0.21 0.91
C VAL A 18 -9.97 0.38 2.35
N GLY A 19 -9.16 1.40 2.63
CA GLY A 19 -8.62 1.64 3.97
C GLY A 19 -9.71 1.89 5.01
N SER A 20 -10.77 2.63 4.68
CA SER A 20 -11.90 2.85 5.58
C SER A 20 -12.69 1.56 5.86
N ALA A 21 -12.86 0.70 4.84
CA ALA A 21 -13.50 -0.61 5.00
C ALA A 21 -12.66 -1.53 5.91
N ILE A 22 -11.34 -1.57 5.70
CA ILE A 22 -10.42 -2.33 6.55
C ILE A 22 -10.51 -1.83 7.99
N LYS A 23 -10.49 -0.51 8.21
CA LYS A 23 -10.62 0.07 9.56
C LYS A 23 -11.88 -0.39 10.27
N ARG A 24 -13.04 -0.31 9.59
CA ARG A 24 -14.32 -0.79 10.16
C ARG A 24 -14.26 -2.28 10.49
N CYS A 25 -13.69 -3.09 9.59
CA CYS A 25 -13.53 -4.53 9.80
C CYS A 25 -12.66 -4.84 11.02
N LEU A 26 -11.52 -4.17 11.16
CA LEU A 26 -10.63 -4.34 12.32
C LEU A 26 -11.32 -3.99 13.63
N ILE A 27 -12.04 -2.86 13.68
CA ILE A 27 -12.80 -2.43 14.86
C ILE A 27 -13.88 -3.47 15.22
N LYS A 28 -14.66 -3.92 14.22
CA LYS A 28 -15.70 -4.96 14.41
C LYS A 28 -15.13 -6.27 14.98
N ASN A 29 -13.91 -6.63 14.60
CA ASN A 29 -13.20 -7.81 15.06
C ASN A 29 -12.44 -7.63 16.39
N GLY A 30 -12.61 -6.48 17.07
CA GLY A 30 -12.09 -6.23 18.41
C GLY A 30 -10.63 -5.76 18.49
N TYR A 31 -10.03 -5.33 17.35
CA TYR A 31 -8.74 -4.66 17.36
C TYR A 31 -8.91 -3.23 17.88
N LYS A 32 -8.18 -2.86 18.93
CA LYS A 32 -8.31 -1.53 19.58
C LYS A 32 -7.13 -0.61 19.31
N ASN A 33 -5.96 -1.14 18.98
CA ASN A 33 -4.75 -0.36 18.81
C ASN A 33 -4.45 -0.12 17.32
N ILE A 34 -5.36 0.59 16.65
CA ILE A 34 -5.26 0.94 15.22
C ILE A 34 -4.77 2.37 15.11
N ILE A 35 -3.55 2.53 14.61
CA ILE A 35 -2.91 3.82 14.39
C ILE A 35 -3.16 4.25 12.95
N THR A 36 -3.66 5.46 12.77
CA THR A 36 -3.91 6.06 11.46
C THR A 36 -3.35 7.48 11.41
N LYS A 37 -2.92 7.92 10.23
CA LYS A 37 -2.47 9.28 9.98
C LYS A 37 -3.06 9.79 8.67
N SER A 38 -3.57 11.01 8.67
CA SER A 38 -3.98 11.70 7.44
C SER A 38 -2.72 12.16 6.67
N ARG A 39 -2.85 12.44 5.35
CA ARG A 39 -1.76 12.98 4.54
C ARG A 39 -1.20 14.29 5.12
N ARG A 40 -2.05 15.14 5.69
CA ARG A 40 -1.63 16.41 6.33
C ARG A 40 -0.77 16.18 7.58
N SER A 41 -1.01 15.10 8.32
CA SER A 41 -0.29 14.79 9.56
C SER A 41 0.94 13.90 9.36
N LEU A 42 0.97 13.15 8.27
CA LEU A 42 2.09 12.31 7.85
C LEU A 42 2.03 12.13 6.33
N ASP A 43 2.86 12.87 5.62
CA ASP A 43 3.05 12.66 4.18
C ASP A 43 4.00 11.48 3.97
N LEU A 44 3.46 10.37 3.47
CA LEU A 44 4.22 9.14 3.23
C LEU A 44 5.22 9.26 2.08
N THR A 45 5.14 10.30 1.25
CA THR A 45 6.16 10.59 0.25
C THR A 45 7.43 11.15 0.88
N ASN A 46 7.33 11.70 2.09
CA ASN A 46 8.50 12.17 2.85
C ASN A 46 9.15 11.01 3.62
N GLN A 47 10.31 10.58 3.14
CA GLN A 47 11.06 9.46 3.71
C GLN A 47 11.41 9.67 5.19
N ASN A 48 11.98 10.82 5.51
CA ASN A 48 12.45 11.10 6.87
C ASN A 48 11.31 11.09 7.90
N LEU A 49 10.19 11.72 7.56
CA LEU A 49 9.01 11.73 8.42
C LEU A 49 8.43 10.33 8.58
N THR A 50 8.34 9.56 7.50
CA THR A 50 7.81 8.19 7.50
C THR A 50 8.68 7.26 8.34
N TYR A 51 10.00 7.30 8.16
CA TYR A 51 10.95 6.47 8.94
C TYR A 51 10.93 6.83 10.41
N LYS A 52 10.99 8.13 10.74
CA LYS A 52 10.91 8.61 12.13
C LYS A 52 9.61 8.17 12.81
N PHE A 53 8.50 8.27 12.10
CA PHE A 53 7.20 7.82 12.59
C PHE A 53 7.16 6.32 12.86
N LEU A 54 7.54 5.48 11.88
CA LEU A 54 7.52 4.02 12.00
C LEU A 54 8.47 3.53 13.11
N LYS A 55 9.69 4.08 13.19
CA LYS A 55 10.64 3.81 14.29
C LYS A 55 10.07 4.17 15.67
N LYS A 56 9.31 5.27 15.76
CA LYS A 56 8.66 5.70 17.01
C LYS A 56 7.54 4.76 17.44
N ILE A 57 6.65 4.40 16.51
CA ILE A 57 5.47 3.60 16.87
C ILE A 57 5.75 2.10 16.95
N LYS A 58 6.72 1.57 16.20
CA LYS A 58 7.10 0.14 16.13
C LYS A 58 5.84 -0.73 16.01
N PRO A 59 5.14 -0.70 14.88
CA PRO A 59 3.90 -1.45 14.73
C PRO A 59 4.18 -2.95 14.59
N ASP A 60 3.30 -3.79 15.15
CA ASP A 60 3.34 -5.24 14.96
C ASP A 60 2.89 -5.62 13.55
N PHE A 61 1.97 -4.83 13.00
CA PHE A 61 1.39 -5.02 11.68
C PHE A 61 1.25 -3.70 10.93
N VAL A 62 1.63 -3.69 9.66
CA VAL A 62 1.40 -2.55 8.75
C VAL A 62 0.47 -2.97 7.62
N ILE A 63 -0.56 -2.18 7.38
CA ILE A 63 -1.46 -2.34 6.23
C ILE A 63 -1.29 -1.10 5.35
N LEU A 64 -0.71 -1.29 4.17
CA LEU A 64 -0.47 -0.21 3.21
C LEU A 64 -1.59 -0.17 2.17
N ALA A 65 -2.64 0.59 2.48
CA ALA A 65 -3.74 0.92 1.57
C ALA A 65 -3.61 2.32 0.95
N ALA A 66 -2.58 3.08 1.32
CA ALA A 66 -2.30 4.38 0.73
C ALA A 66 -1.68 4.21 -0.65
N ALA A 67 -2.24 4.90 -1.62
CA ALA A 67 -1.71 5.01 -2.97
C ALA A 67 -2.30 6.25 -3.66
N LYS A 68 -1.59 6.81 -4.65
CA LYS A 68 -2.19 7.71 -5.62
C LYS A 68 -2.96 6.87 -6.62
N VAL A 69 -4.28 7.04 -6.67
CA VAL A 69 -5.18 6.30 -7.55
C VAL A 69 -6.02 7.26 -8.39
N GLY A 70 -6.42 6.82 -9.57
CA GLY A 70 -7.26 7.61 -10.46
C GLY A 70 -7.94 6.73 -11.50
N GLY A 71 -8.87 7.31 -12.27
CA GLY A 71 -9.46 6.64 -13.42
C GLY A 71 -8.52 6.61 -14.63
N ILE A 72 -8.92 5.93 -15.72
CA ILE A 72 -8.13 5.70 -16.93
C ILE A 72 -7.54 7.00 -17.48
N VAL A 73 -8.35 8.06 -17.61
CA VAL A 73 -7.92 9.36 -18.14
C VAL A 73 -6.80 9.98 -17.30
N PHE A 74 -6.93 9.91 -15.96
CA PHE A 74 -5.90 10.44 -15.06
C PHE A 74 -4.62 9.62 -15.11
N ASN A 75 -4.71 8.30 -15.11
CA ASN A 75 -3.55 7.40 -15.22
C ASN A 75 -2.78 7.62 -16.53
N SER A 76 -3.47 7.77 -17.64
CA SER A 76 -2.82 7.99 -18.95
C SER A 76 -2.18 9.37 -19.07
N ARG A 77 -2.81 10.41 -18.48
CA ARG A 77 -2.35 11.81 -18.60
C ARG A 77 -1.21 12.14 -17.63
N PHE A 78 -1.21 11.58 -16.44
CA PHE A 78 -0.27 11.91 -15.36
C PHE A 78 0.63 10.71 -14.98
N LYS A 79 1.12 9.98 -16.00
CA LYS A 79 1.94 8.77 -15.82
C LYS A 79 3.12 8.97 -14.85
N HIS A 80 3.84 10.09 -15.00
CA HIS A 80 4.99 10.42 -14.16
C HIS A 80 4.59 10.53 -12.68
N GLU A 81 3.54 11.29 -12.36
CA GLU A 81 3.09 11.49 -10.99
C GLU A 81 2.58 10.20 -10.35
N PHE A 82 1.92 9.34 -11.14
CA PHE A 82 1.43 8.06 -10.64
C PHE A 82 2.57 7.11 -10.29
N ILE A 83 3.57 6.98 -11.15
CA ILE A 83 4.71 6.10 -10.85
C ILE A 83 5.56 6.70 -9.72
N TYR A 84 5.84 8.00 -9.76
CA TYR A 84 6.69 8.67 -8.77
C TYR A 84 6.09 8.63 -7.36
N GLU A 85 4.87 9.17 -7.18
CA GLU A 85 4.27 9.25 -5.85
C GLU A 85 4.00 7.86 -5.24
N ASN A 86 3.52 6.89 -6.05
CA ASN A 86 3.31 5.54 -5.55
C ASN A 86 4.61 4.87 -5.13
N ASN A 87 5.69 5.05 -5.90
CA ASN A 87 7.00 4.52 -5.53
C ASN A 87 7.53 5.16 -4.25
N GLN A 88 7.39 6.48 -4.08
CA GLN A 88 7.79 7.14 -2.84
C GLN A 88 7.01 6.60 -1.63
N ILE A 89 5.68 6.51 -1.73
CA ILE A 89 4.83 6.00 -0.64
C ILE A 89 5.23 4.58 -0.25
N GLN A 90 5.29 3.67 -1.21
CA GLN A 90 5.54 2.25 -0.93
C GLN A 90 6.98 2.00 -0.48
N ASN A 91 7.99 2.63 -1.10
CA ASN A 91 9.38 2.52 -0.67
C ASN A 91 9.54 2.98 0.77
N ASN A 92 8.98 4.13 1.11
CA ASN A 92 9.11 4.68 2.44
C ASN A 92 8.40 3.84 3.50
N VAL A 93 7.21 3.32 3.19
CA VAL A 93 6.45 2.51 4.14
C VAL A 93 7.03 1.11 4.26
N ILE A 94 7.32 0.42 3.15
CA ILE A 94 7.85 -0.95 3.18
C ILE A 94 9.23 -0.98 3.84
N HIS A 95 10.17 -0.18 3.32
CA HIS A 95 11.52 -0.15 3.89
C HIS A 95 11.55 0.45 5.31
N GLY A 96 10.76 1.49 5.57
CA GLY A 96 10.62 2.05 6.92
C GLY A 96 10.05 1.05 7.93
N SER A 97 9.13 0.17 7.51
CA SER A 97 8.61 -0.92 8.33
C SER A 97 9.70 -1.95 8.65
N TYR A 98 10.49 -2.33 7.65
CA TYR A 98 11.66 -3.20 7.85
C TYR A 98 12.64 -2.60 8.87
N LEU A 99 13.01 -1.32 8.71
CA LEU A 99 13.90 -0.62 9.65
C LEU A 99 13.33 -0.47 11.06
N ALA A 100 12.01 -0.47 11.20
CA ALA A 100 11.31 -0.43 12.49
C ALA A 100 11.17 -1.80 13.16
N GLY A 101 11.57 -2.88 12.47
CA GLY A 101 11.45 -4.25 12.94
C GLY A 101 10.04 -4.84 12.85
N THR A 102 9.18 -4.26 12.00
CA THR A 102 7.84 -4.79 11.72
C THR A 102 7.94 -6.12 10.99
N LYS A 103 7.31 -7.15 11.54
CA LYS A 103 7.36 -8.52 10.97
C LYS A 103 6.22 -8.81 9.98
N ASN A 104 5.13 -8.07 10.07
CA ASN A 104 3.93 -8.33 9.28
C ASN A 104 3.55 -7.08 8.49
N LEU A 105 3.59 -7.18 7.18
CA LEU A 105 3.18 -6.12 6.27
C LEU A 105 2.21 -6.68 5.24
N PHE A 106 1.10 -5.96 5.06
CA PHE A 106 0.12 -6.26 4.03
C PHE A 106 0.09 -5.10 3.02
N PHE A 107 0.58 -5.37 1.82
CA PHE A 107 0.60 -4.44 0.71
C PHE A 107 -0.54 -4.74 -0.27
N LEU A 108 -1.35 -3.74 -0.59
CA LEU A 108 -2.43 -3.89 -1.56
C LEU A 108 -1.87 -3.79 -2.99
N GLY A 109 -1.85 -4.91 -3.69
CA GLY A 109 -1.57 -4.96 -5.13
C GLY A 109 -2.71 -4.39 -5.98
N SER A 110 -2.79 -4.83 -7.22
CA SER A 110 -3.85 -4.46 -8.17
C SER A 110 -3.96 -5.51 -9.25
N SER A 111 -5.13 -5.70 -9.85
CA SER A 111 -5.30 -6.54 -11.04
C SER A 111 -4.57 -5.96 -12.28
N CYS A 112 -4.31 -4.66 -12.31
CA CYS A 112 -3.57 -4.01 -13.40
C CYS A 112 -2.13 -4.50 -13.56
N ILE A 113 -1.58 -5.22 -12.58
CA ILE A 113 -0.20 -5.76 -12.63
C ILE A 113 -0.05 -6.93 -13.61
N TYR A 114 -1.16 -7.51 -14.03
CA TYR A 114 -1.17 -8.61 -15.00
C TYR A 114 -1.16 -8.10 -16.45
N PRO A 115 -0.69 -8.92 -17.41
CA PRO A 115 -0.71 -8.54 -18.81
C PRO A 115 -2.10 -8.15 -19.32
N LYS A 116 -2.16 -7.19 -20.25
CA LYS A 116 -3.41 -6.74 -20.88
C LYS A 116 -4.24 -7.91 -21.40
N TYR A 117 -3.62 -8.86 -22.05
CA TYR A 117 -4.28 -10.06 -22.61
C TYR A 117 -4.01 -11.29 -21.74
N CYS A 118 -4.25 -11.17 -20.44
CA CYS A 118 -4.04 -12.24 -19.49
C CYS A 118 -5.20 -13.26 -19.56
N LYS A 119 -4.86 -14.55 -19.55
CA LYS A 119 -5.85 -15.63 -19.49
C LYS A 119 -6.67 -15.57 -18.19
N GLN A 120 -7.98 -15.79 -18.31
CA GLN A 120 -8.90 -15.84 -17.16
C GLN A 120 -9.17 -17.27 -16.72
N PRO A 121 -9.31 -17.52 -15.39
CA PRO A 121 -9.02 -16.60 -14.28
C PRO A 121 -7.53 -16.28 -14.17
N MET A 122 -7.20 -15.04 -13.80
CA MET A 122 -5.80 -14.61 -13.64
C MET A 122 -5.12 -15.40 -12.52
N LYS A 123 -3.88 -15.86 -12.79
CA LYS A 123 -3.03 -16.58 -11.82
C LYS A 123 -1.77 -15.77 -11.52
N GLU A 124 -1.27 -15.83 -10.30
CA GLU A 124 -0.07 -15.07 -9.87
C GLU A 124 1.15 -15.30 -10.78
N LYS A 125 1.32 -16.52 -11.32
CA LYS A 125 2.40 -16.87 -12.26
C LYS A 125 2.37 -16.08 -13.59
N TYR A 126 1.27 -15.37 -13.88
CA TYR A 126 1.19 -14.55 -15.09
C TYR A 126 1.79 -13.15 -14.90
N LEU A 127 2.22 -12.82 -13.68
CA LEU A 127 2.92 -11.57 -13.42
C LEU A 127 4.17 -11.47 -14.32
N LEU A 128 4.29 -10.34 -15.02
CA LEU A 128 5.41 -10.06 -15.96
C LEU A 128 5.52 -11.02 -17.17
N SER A 129 4.47 -11.76 -17.52
CA SER A 129 4.49 -12.66 -18.67
C SER A 129 4.08 -12.01 -20.00
N GLY A 130 3.82 -10.72 -20.03
CA GLY A 130 3.44 -9.95 -21.23
C GLY A 130 3.27 -8.48 -20.96
N SER A 131 2.91 -7.71 -22.00
CA SER A 131 2.76 -6.26 -21.93
C SER A 131 1.58 -5.85 -21.04
N LEU A 132 1.81 -4.82 -20.24
CA LEU A 132 0.79 -4.19 -19.41
C LEU A 132 -0.20 -3.37 -20.25
N GLU A 133 -1.33 -3.00 -19.66
CA GLU A 133 -2.28 -2.08 -20.29
C GLU A 133 -1.69 -0.65 -20.25
N GLU A 134 -1.51 -0.03 -21.42
CA GLU A 134 -0.76 1.22 -21.60
C GLU A 134 -1.28 2.41 -20.77
N THR A 135 -2.60 2.51 -20.60
CA THR A 135 -3.22 3.61 -19.84
C THR A 135 -2.97 3.52 -18.34
N ASN A 136 -2.66 2.33 -17.83
CA ASN A 136 -2.39 2.04 -16.42
C ASN A 136 -0.95 1.61 -16.15
N GLU A 137 -0.09 1.55 -17.17
CA GLU A 137 1.26 0.99 -17.08
C GLU A 137 2.07 1.60 -15.94
N ALA A 138 2.10 2.93 -15.82
CA ALA A 138 2.84 3.63 -14.78
C ALA A 138 2.41 3.22 -13.36
N TYR A 139 1.11 3.10 -13.12
CA TYR A 139 0.56 2.62 -11.87
C TYR A 139 0.87 1.14 -11.63
N SER A 140 0.74 0.33 -12.69
CA SER A 140 1.01 -1.12 -12.64
C SER A 140 2.46 -1.41 -12.31
N LEU A 141 3.41 -0.71 -12.94
CA LEU A 141 4.86 -0.83 -12.67
C LEU A 141 5.17 -0.47 -11.22
N ALA A 142 4.59 0.62 -10.70
CA ALA A 142 4.76 0.96 -9.29
C ALA A 142 4.26 -0.16 -8.39
N LYS A 143 3.08 -0.74 -8.66
CA LYS A 143 2.53 -1.84 -7.86
C LYS A 143 3.37 -3.13 -7.95
N ILE A 144 3.88 -3.45 -9.13
CA ILE A 144 4.81 -4.59 -9.32
C ILE A 144 6.06 -4.40 -8.48
N MET A 145 6.66 -3.19 -8.51
CA MET A 145 7.82 -2.88 -7.70
C MET A 145 7.54 -3.06 -6.20
N GLY A 146 6.41 -2.56 -5.70
CA GLY A 146 6.03 -2.74 -4.30
C GLY A 146 5.86 -4.21 -3.90
N ILE A 147 5.28 -5.04 -4.77
CA ILE A 147 5.17 -6.50 -4.55
C ILE A 147 6.54 -7.15 -4.47
N LYS A 148 7.48 -6.74 -5.34
CA LYS A 148 8.85 -7.27 -5.33
C LYS A 148 9.68 -6.82 -4.13
N MET A 149 9.28 -5.74 -3.45
CA MET A 149 9.91 -5.27 -2.22
C MET A 149 9.42 -6.01 -0.97
N CYS A 150 8.24 -6.63 -1.00
CA CYS A 150 7.68 -7.44 0.09
C CYS A 150 8.20 -8.86 0.07
#